data_dbe1426899de0d5173f629a2b4dc3636
#
_entry.id   dbe1426899de0d5173f629a2b4dc3636
#
_cell.length_a   1.000
_cell.length_b   1.000
_cell.length_c   1.000
_cell.angle_alpha   90.00
_cell.angle_beta   90.00
_cell.angle_gamma   90.00
#
_symmetry.space_group_name_H-M   'P 1'
#
loop_
_entity.id
_entity.type
_entity.pdbx_description
1 polymer ?
#
loop_
_entity_poly.entity_id
_entity_poly.type
_entity_poly.pdbx_seq_one_letter_code
_entity_poly.pdbx_strand_id
1 'polypeptide(L)'
;PRLLRSSTRKRSSPNATMHDAPTIALTKSDITLFQTLGGPGRRPCLILYSGADTGRPFALDAGRVVIGRAPDAAVHIDSPGLSRRHAELTVGDDAVTLRDLGSFNGTHVNDRRIEGEVALREGDLVRLGDLLFKFYEHHSLDAALHDRVYRLATIDAGTEVFNRRYLFDTLRRLRATWEAVDHRWN
;
A
#
# COMPACT_ATOMS: atom_id res chain seq x y z
N PRO A 1 -43.45 -50.02 -43.92
CA PRO A 1 -42.95 -50.00 -42.56
C PRO A 1 -41.68 -49.15 -42.50
N ARG A 2 -41.84 -47.98 -41.99
CA ARG A 2 -40.76 -46.97 -41.88
C ARG A 2 -40.21 -46.97 -40.45
N LEU A 3 -38.97 -47.26 -40.33
CA LEU A 3 -38.22 -47.14 -39.09
C LEU A 3 -37.96 -45.66 -38.78
N LEU A 4 -38.47 -45.21 -37.63
CA LEU A 4 -38.20 -43.92 -37.03
C LEU A 4 -36.88 -43.98 -36.27
N ARG A 5 -35.86 -43.23 -36.71
CA ARG A 5 -34.61 -43.04 -36.00
C ARG A 5 -34.83 -41.89 -34.99
N SER A 6 -34.78 -42.21 -33.70
CA SER A 6 -34.72 -41.25 -32.61
C SER A 6 -33.28 -40.70 -32.51
N SER A 7 -33.14 -39.39 -32.83
CA SER A 7 -31.90 -38.64 -32.66
C SER A 7 -31.78 -38.15 -31.22
N THR A 8 -30.92 -38.82 -30.46
CA THR A 8 -30.56 -38.38 -29.10
C THR A 8 -29.57 -37.23 -29.19
N ARG A 9 -30.06 -36.02 -28.97
CA ARG A 9 -29.26 -34.78 -28.92
C ARG A 9 -28.46 -34.77 -27.64
N LYS A 10 -27.18 -35.11 -27.73
CA LYS A 10 -26.20 -35.00 -26.65
C LYS A 10 -25.97 -33.52 -26.33
N ARG A 11 -26.47 -33.06 -25.18
CA ARG A 11 -26.15 -31.75 -24.65
C ARG A 11 -24.70 -31.73 -24.22
N SER A 12 -23.85 -31.11 -24.96
CA SER A 12 -22.49 -30.78 -24.55
C SER A 12 -22.57 -29.61 -23.54
N SER A 13 -22.22 -29.91 -22.31
CA SER A 13 -21.94 -28.89 -21.28
C SER A 13 -20.76 -28.04 -21.73
N PRO A 14 -20.82 -26.71 -21.64
CA PRO A 14 -19.64 -25.90 -21.86
C PRO A 14 -18.70 -26.12 -20.69
N ASN A 15 -17.56 -26.73 -20.97
CA ASN A 15 -16.42 -26.82 -20.09
C ASN A 15 -16.04 -25.38 -19.72
N ALA A 16 -16.30 -24.95 -18.50
CA ALA A 16 -15.82 -23.70 -17.99
C ALA A 16 -14.28 -23.81 -17.93
N THR A 17 -13.66 -23.18 -18.88
CA THR A 17 -12.21 -22.95 -18.89
C THR A 17 -11.88 -22.22 -17.61
N MET A 18 -11.20 -22.90 -16.73
CA MET A 18 -10.59 -22.37 -15.53
C MET A 18 -9.67 -21.24 -16.00
N HIS A 19 -10.10 -19.98 -15.79
CA HIS A 19 -9.30 -18.83 -16.16
C HIS A 19 -7.94 -18.95 -15.49
N ASP A 20 -6.90 -18.95 -16.31
CA ASP A 20 -5.51 -18.81 -15.89
C ASP A 20 -5.42 -17.64 -14.93
N ALA A 21 -5.19 -17.94 -13.66
CA ALA A 21 -4.79 -16.92 -12.71
C ALA A 21 -3.50 -16.27 -13.25
N PRO A 22 -3.40 -14.94 -13.32
CA PRO A 22 -2.21 -14.29 -13.86
C PRO A 22 -1.01 -14.76 -13.05
N THR A 23 -0.08 -15.43 -13.73
CA THR A 23 1.21 -15.78 -13.13
C THR A 23 1.92 -14.47 -12.79
N ILE A 24 2.06 -14.18 -11.51
CA ILE A 24 2.80 -13.01 -11.03
C ILE A 24 4.28 -13.28 -11.27
N ALA A 25 4.78 -12.84 -12.43
CA ALA A 25 6.19 -12.91 -12.73
C ALA A 25 6.89 -11.64 -12.24
N LEU A 26 7.96 -11.79 -11.48
CA LEU A 26 8.85 -10.68 -11.12
C LEU A 26 9.49 -10.14 -12.40
N THR A 27 9.41 -8.81 -12.61
CA THR A 27 10.07 -8.15 -13.73
C THR A 27 11.55 -7.90 -13.42
N LYS A 28 12.35 -7.62 -14.46
CA LYS A 28 13.73 -7.18 -14.27
C LYS A 28 13.84 -5.92 -13.40
N SER A 29 12.85 -5.02 -13.50
CA SER A 29 12.77 -3.82 -12.67
C SER A 29 12.56 -4.15 -11.20
N ASP A 30 11.73 -5.15 -10.88
CA ASP A 30 11.52 -5.60 -9.51
C ASP A 30 12.79 -6.19 -8.92
N ILE A 31 13.53 -6.98 -9.73
CA ILE A 31 14.80 -7.59 -9.32
C ILE A 31 15.88 -6.51 -9.14
N THR A 32 15.95 -5.53 -10.04
CA THR A 32 16.90 -4.41 -9.95
C THR A 32 16.61 -3.56 -8.73
N LEU A 33 15.33 -3.26 -8.45
CA LEU A 33 14.89 -2.54 -7.25
C LEU A 33 15.32 -3.29 -5.99
N PHE A 34 15.12 -4.61 -5.98
CA PHE A 34 15.53 -5.49 -4.89
C PHE A 34 17.04 -5.48 -4.67
N GLN A 35 17.84 -5.47 -5.75
CA GLN A 35 19.30 -5.37 -5.70
C GLN A 35 19.78 -3.99 -5.26
N THR A 36 19.10 -2.92 -5.71
CA THR A 36 19.43 -1.53 -5.36
C THR A 36 19.14 -1.22 -3.90
N LEU A 37 18.13 -1.86 -3.30
CA LEU A 37 17.79 -1.71 -1.89
C LEU A 37 18.64 -2.57 -0.94
N GLY A 38 19.68 -3.24 -1.45
CA GLY A 38 20.69 -3.90 -0.63
C GLY A 38 20.47 -5.37 -0.32
N GLY A 39 19.66 -6.08 -1.12
CA GLY A 39 19.44 -7.53 -0.94
C GLY A 39 18.65 -7.88 0.34
N PRO A 40 18.61 -9.13 0.78
CA PRO A 40 17.92 -9.56 2.00
C PRO A 40 18.69 -9.06 3.25
N GLY A 41 18.65 -7.77 3.49
CA GLY A 41 19.20 -7.11 4.66
C GLY A 41 18.08 -6.63 5.56
N ARG A 42 18.27 -6.74 6.87
CA ARG A 42 17.35 -6.36 7.95
C ARG A 42 17.13 -4.83 8.04
N ARG A 43 16.93 -4.14 6.93
CA ARG A 43 16.65 -2.70 6.96
C ARG A 43 15.15 -2.48 6.94
N PRO A 44 14.62 -1.71 7.87
CA PRO A 44 13.22 -1.31 7.84
C PRO A 44 12.95 -0.43 6.61
N CYS A 45 11.71 -0.44 6.13
CA CYS A 45 11.31 0.40 5.02
C CYS A 45 9.87 0.89 5.17
N LEU A 46 9.59 2.02 4.53
CA LEU A 46 8.24 2.50 4.26
C LEU A 46 7.92 2.31 2.79
N ILE A 47 6.73 1.82 2.50
CA ILE A 47 6.22 1.74 1.12
C ILE A 47 5.05 2.71 0.99
N LEU A 48 5.10 3.60 0.00
CA LEU A 48 4.04 4.57 -0.26
C LEU A 48 2.84 3.89 -0.93
N TYR A 49 1.64 4.09 -0.37
CA TYR A 49 0.38 3.48 -0.84
C TYR A 49 -0.60 4.49 -1.43
N SER A 50 -0.21 5.75 -1.56
CA SER A 50 -1.06 6.80 -2.13
C SER A 50 -0.24 7.80 -2.94
N GLY A 51 -0.90 8.53 -3.84
CA GLY A 51 -0.26 9.54 -4.69
C GLY A 51 0.37 8.95 -5.95
N ALA A 52 1.07 9.81 -6.71
CA ALA A 52 1.64 9.45 -8.01
C ALA A 52 2.74 8.37 -7.92
N ASP A 53 3.48 8.35 -6.81
CA ASP A 53 4.59 7.41 -6.58
C ASP A 53 4.15 6.18 -5.77
N THR A 54 2.88 5.77 -5.86
CA THR A 54 2.38 4.60 -5.14
C THR A 54 3.25 3.37 -5.39
N GLY A 55 3.67 2.70 -4.28
CA GLY A 55 4.55 1.54 -4.23
C GLY A 55 6.03 1.87 -4.27
N ARG A 56 6.38 3.13 -4.22
CA ARG A 56 7.77 3.52 -4.04
C ARG A 56 8.23 3.12 -2.64
N PRO A 57 9.30 2.30 -2.53
CA PRO A 57 9.89 1.97 -1.24
C PRO A 57 10.88 3.05 -0.83
N PHE A 58 10.95 3.30 0.46
CA PHE A 58 11.93 4.16 1.12
C PHE A 58 12.64 3.32 2.18
N ALA A 59 13.87 2.90 1.90
CA ALA A 59 14.71 2.23 2.87
C ALA A 59 15.07 3.21 3.99
N LEU A 60 15.02 2.75 5.22
CA LEU A 60 15.31 3.56 6.40
C LEU A 60 16.69 3.17 6.93
N ASP A 61 17.63 4.10 6.85
CA ASP A 61 18.95 3.93 7.42
C ASP A 61 18.92 4.14 8.95
N ALA A 62 19.87 3.52 9.65
CA ALA A 62 20.00 3.68 11.09
C ALA A 62 20.19 5.15 11.49
N GLY A 63 19.56 5.54 12.60
CA GLY A 63 19.58 6.90 13.11
C GLY A 63 18.29 7.67 12.85
N ARG A 64 18.39 8.97 12.64
CA ARG A 64 17.23 9.86 12.45
C ARG A 64 16.93 10.09 10.99
N VAL A 65 15.73 9.76 10.58
CA VAL A 65 15.22 9.91 9.21
C VAL A 65 14.05 10.87 9.22
N VAL A 66 14.24 12.06 8.65
CA VAL A 66 13.16 13.06 8.52
C VAL A 66 12.40 12.82 7.23
N ILE A 67 11.07 12.81 7.34
CA ILE A 67 10.16 12.75 6.21
C ILE A 67 9.52 14.12 6.04
N GLY A 68 9.46 14.60 4.80
CA GLY A 68 8.85 15.88 4.53
C GLY A 68 8.91 16.33 3.09
N ARG A 69 8.34 17.50 2.83
CA ARG A 69 8.32 18.14 1.51
C ARG A 69 9.59 18.98 1.23
N ALA A 70 10.42 19.22 2.24
CA ALA A 70 11.66 19.96 2.02
C ALA A 70 12.68 19.11 1.23
N PRO A 71 13.41 19.70 0.28
CA PRO A 71 14.39 18.95 -0.52
C PRO A 71 15.53 18.32 0.29
N ASP A 72 15.78 18.82 1.48
CA ASP A 72 16.79 18.32 2.43
C ASP A 72 16.26 17.22 3.36
N ALA A 73 14.97 16.85 3.25
CA ALA A 73 14.43 15.73 3.99
C ALA A 73 15.01 14.41 3.46
N ALA A 74 15.40 13.51 4.35
CA ALA A 74 15.95 12.20 3.99
C ALA A 74 14.95 11.38 3.16
N VAL A 75 13.66 11.45 3.52
CA VAL A 75 12.55 10.96 2.70
C VAL A 75 11.80 12.18 2.16
N HIS A 76 12.26 12.65 0.99
CA HIS A 76 11.65 13.78 0.31
C HIS A 76 10.49 13.32 -0.59
N ILE A 77 9.31 13.93 -0.39
CA ILE A 77 8.14 13.72 -1.24
C ILE A 77 7.47 15.09 -1.46
N ASP A 78 7.38 15.49 -2.72
CA ASP A 78 6.72 16.76 -3.09
C ASP A 78 5.20 16.57 -3.12
N SER A 79 4.58 16.72 -1.93
CA SER A 79 3.12 16.70 -1.76
C SER A 79 2.67 17.92 -0.98
N PRO A 80 1.63 18.64 -1.46
CA PRO A 80 1.08 19.81 -0.77
C PRO A 80 0.55 19.50 0.64
N GLY A 81 0.06 18.27 0.85
CA GLY A 81 -0.43 17.80 2.14
C GLY A 81 0.66 17.52 3.16
N LEU A 82 1.93 17.47 2.72
CA LEU A 82 3.07 17.16 3.57
C LEU A 82 3.76 18.46 4.04
N SER A 83 4.03 18.57 5.34
CA SER A 83 4.82 19.68 5.88
C SER A 83 6.28 19.59 5.44
N ARG A 84 7.03 20.70 5.41
CA ARG A 84 8.45 20.72 5.02
C ARG A 84 9.28 19.70 5.80
N ARG A 85 9.11 19.68 7.12
CA ARG A 85 9.57 18.60 8.02
C ARG A 85 8.32 18.12 8.73
N HIS A 86 7.83 16.95 8.35
CA HIS A 86 6.51 16.47 8.81
C HIS A 86 6.64 15.55 10.01
N ALA A 87 7.45 14.53 9.86
CA ALA A 87 7.68 13.53 10.89
C ALA A 87 9.15 13.09 10.91
N GLU A 88 9.56 12.50 12.00
CA GLU A 88 10.88 11.93 12.19
C GLU A 88 10.75 10.48 12.63
N LEU A 89 11.46 9.60 11.94
CA LEU A 89 11.70 8.24 12.38
C LEU A 89 13.05 8.16 13.07
N THR A 90 13.10 7.42 14.18
CA THR A 90 14.35 7.02 14.80
C THR A 90 14.50 5.51 14.62
N VAL A 91 15.50 5.12 13.82
CA VAL A 91 15.79 3.72 13.49
C VAL A 91 16.89 3.24 14.39
N GLY A 92 16.51 2.45 15.39
CA GLY A 92 17.44 1.75 16.30
C GLY A 92 17.66 0.30 15.88
N ASP A 93 18.45 -0.42 16.67
CA ASP A 93 18.79 -1.82 16.40
C ASP A 93 17.57 -2.75 16.60
N ASP A 94 16.71 -2.45 17.58
CA ASP A 94 15.60 -3.31 17.98
C ASP A 94 14.22 -2.72 17.66
N ALA A 95 14.13 -1.43 17.33
CA ALA A 95 12.87 -0.76 17.12
C ALA A 95 13.01 0.47 16.22
N VAL A 96 11.93 0.77 15.52
CA VAL A 96 11.75 2.03 14.81
C VAL A 96 10.65 2.81 15.48
N THR A 97 10.93 4.06 15.85
CA THR A 97 9.93 4.95 16.43
C THR A 97 9.61 6.10 15.49
N LEU A 98 8.37 6.59 15.55
CA LEU A 98 7.85 7.69 14.73
C LEU A 98 7.37 8.81 15.63
N ARG A 99 7.75 10.04 15.31
CA ARG A 99 7.32 11.27 15.99
C ARG A 99 6.85 12.32 14.99
N ASP A 100 5.76 13.00 15.30
CA ASP A 100 5.31 14.19 14.57
C ASP A 100 6.20 15.39 14.89
N LEU A 101 6.55 16.19 13.90
CA LEU A 101 7.39 17.39 14.07
C LEU A 101 6.57 18.69 14.09
N GLY A 102 5.32 18.63 14.57
CA GLY A 102 4.41 19.78 14.54
C GLY A 102 3.82 20.00 13.16
N SER A 103 3.50 18.92 12.46
CA SER A 103 2.96 18.99 11.11
C SER A 103 1.58 19.62 11.07
N PHE A 104 1.23 20.25 9.92
CA PHE A 104 -0.05 20.93 9.76
C PHE A 104 -1.22 19.94 9.74
N ASN A 105 -1.10 18.84 8.99
CA ASN A 105 -2.17 17.86 8.83
C ASN A 105 -2.07 16.68 9.81
N GLY A 106 -1.02 16.62 10.61
CA GLY A 106 -0.80 15.59 11.62
C GLY A 106 -0.31 14.26 11.05
N THR A 107 0.25 13.47 11.97
CA THR A 107 0.75 12.12 11.74
C THR A 107 -0.17 11.11 12.42
N HIS A 108 -0.49 10.02 11.75
CA HIS A 108 -1.36 8.97 12.27
C HIS A 108 -0.73 7.59 12.06
N VAL A 109 -0.94 6.71 13.03
CA VAL A 109 -0.58 5.29 12.94
C VAL A 109 -1.85 4.47 13.15
N ASN A 110 -2.20 3.61 12.18
CA ASN A 110 -3.42 2.80 12.18
C ASN A 110 -4.67 3.65 12.47
N ASP A 111 -4.82 4.78 11.75
CA ASP A 111 -5.91 5.78 11.85
C ASP A 111 -5.97 6.55 13.19
N ARG A 112 -5.02 6.35 14.10
CA ARG A 112 -4.93 7.11 15.35
C ARG A 112 -3.87 8.20 15.21
N ARG A 113 -4.26 9.44 15.49
CA ARG A 113 -3.31 10.55 15.55
C ARG A 113 -2.32 10.31 16.67
N ILE A 114 -1.04 10.50 16.39
CA ILE A 114 0.00 10.39 17.42
C ILE A 114 0.26 11.77 18.06
N GLU A 115 0.45 11.79 19.38
CA GLU A 115 0.75 13.01 20.15
C GLU A 115 2.18 13.03 20.67
N GLY A 116 2.91 11.94 20.51
CA GLY A 116 4.28 11.74 20.95
C GLY A 116 5.04 10.80 20.06
N GLU A 117 6.01 10.12 20.64
CA GLU A 117 6.78 9.10 19.95
C GLU A 117 6.09 7.74 20.09
N VAL A 118 5.93 7.05 18.95
CA VAL A 118 5.25 5.74 18.85
C VAL A 118 6.16 4.74 18.19
N ALA A 119 6.34 3.58 18.78
CA ALA A 119 7.05 2.47 18.16
C ALA A 119 6.20 1.85 17.05
N LEU A 120 6.79 1.71 15.87
CA LEU A 120 6.16 1.07 14.71
C LEU A 120 6.36 -0.44 14.77
N ARG A 121 5.39 -1.16 14.23
CA ARG A 121 5.39 -2.62 14.09
C ARG A 121 5.19 -3.02 12.65
N GLU A 122 5.62 -4.22 12.31
CA GLU A 122 5.39 -4.80 10.99
C GLU A 122 3.94 -4.63 10.53
N GLY A 123 3.76 -4.05 9.35
CA GLY A 123 2.46 -3.83 8.75
C GLY A 123 1.70 -2.58 9.18
N ASP A 124 2.22 -1.77 10.09
CA ASP A 124 1.57 -0.53 10.52
C ASP A 124 1.34 0.42 9.34
N LEU A 125 0.14 1.00 9.30
CA LEU A 125 -0.23 2.03 8.35
C LEU A 125 0.10 3.40 8.93
N VAL A 126 1.01 4.10 8.28
CA VAL A 126 1.46 5.45 8.68
C VAL A 126 0.89 6.46 7.70
N ARG A 127 0.05 7.37 8.19
CA ARG A 127 -0.49 8.47 7.39
C ARG A 127 0.16 9.79 7.79
N LEU A 128 0.80 10.42 6.83
CA LEU A 128 1.45 11.73 6.95
C LEU A 128 0.70 12.72 6.07
N GLY A 129 -0.14 13.55 6.66
CA GLY A 129 -1.06 14.38 5.89
C GLY A 129 -2.00 13.55 5.03
N ASP A 130 -1.90 13.70 3.71
CA ASP A 130 -2.67 12.97 2.69
C ASP A 130 -1.97 11.70 2.17
N LEU A 131 -0.71 11.50 2.56
CA LEU A 131 0.06 10.35 2.13
C LEU A 131 -0.09 9.17 3.10
N LEU A 132 -0.30 7.99 2.53
CA LEU A 132 -0.39 6.73 3.25
C LEU A 132 0.83 5.86 2.96
N PHE A 133 1.48 5.40 4.02
CA PHE A 133 2.59 4.46 3.95
C PHE A 133 2.25 3.20 4.71
N LYS A 134 2.92 2.11 4.36
CA LYS A 134 2.97 0.90 5.16
C LYS A 134 4.40 0.66 5.60
N PHE A 135 4.55 0.37 6.88
CA PHE A 135 5.84 0.09 7.50
C PHE A 135 6.15 -1.41 7.44
N TYR A 136 7.40 -1.72 7.16
CA TYR A 136 7.96 -3.06 7.18
C TYR A 136 9.27 -3.03 7.98
N GLU A 137 9.39 -3.91 8.98
CA GLU A 137 10.60 -4.04 9.81
C GLU A 137 11.79 -4.54 9.00
N HIS A 138 11.49 -5.32 7.98
CA HIS A 138 12.50 -5.87 7.08
C HIS A 138 12.05 -5.74 5.64
N HIS A 139 12.91 -5.21 4.79
CA HIS A 139 12.69 -5.25 3.35
C HIS A 139 12.90 -6.68 2.86
N SER A 140 11.85 -7.47 2.92
CA SER A 140 11.84 -8.87 2.51
C SER A 140 11.24 -9.03 1.11
N LEU A 141 11.51 -10.17 0.47
CA LEU A 141 10.84 -10.55 -0.78
C LEU A 141 9.32 -10.58 -0.60
N ASP A 142 8.87 -10.95 0.60
CA ASP A 142 7.44 -10.95 0.95
C ASP A 142 6.87 -9.52 0.96
N ALA A 143 7.59 -8.53 1.49
CA ALA A 143 7.16 -7.13 1.46
C ALA A 143 7.01 -6.62 0.01
N ALA A 144 7.98 -6.92 -0.86
CA ALA A 144 7.94 -6.55 -2.28
C ALA A 144 6.81 -7.28 -3.03
N LEU A 145 6.57 -8.55 -2.71
CA LEU A 145 5.50 -9.34 -3.29
C LEU A 145 4.12 -8.85 -2.82
N HIS A 146 3.96 -8.58 -1.53
CA HIS A 146 2.74 -8.00 -0.97
C HIS A 146 2.42 -6.65 -1.59
N ASP A 147 3.41 -5.80 -1.78
CA ASP A 147 3.25 -4.52 -2.45
C ASP A 147 2.77 -4.71 -3.89
N ARG A 148 3.37 -5.62 -4.63
CA ARG A 148 2.97 -5.91 -6.00
C ARG A 148 1.55 -6.45 -6.10
N VAL A 149 1.18 -7.38 -5.23
CA VAL A 149 -0.19 -7.92 -5.15
C VAL A 149 -1.19 -6.81 -4.82
N TYR A 150 -0.85 -5.94 -3.88
CA TYR A 150 -1.69 -4.80 -3.53
C TYR A 150 -1.88 -3.86 -4.72
N ARG A 151 -0.82 -3.50 -5.45
CA ARG A 151 -0.92 -2.66 -6.64
C ARG A 151 -1.80 -3.29 -7.71
N LEU A 152 -1.57 -4.57 -8.04
CA LEU A 152 -2.38 -5.29 -9.02
C LEU A 152 -3.86 -5.36 -8.61
N ALA A 153 -4.15 -5.43 -7.31
CA ALA A 153 -5.50 -5.47 -6.77
C ALA A 153 -6.19 -4.10 -6.71
N THR A 154 -5.42 -3.01 -6.61
CA THR A 154 -5.95 -1.67 -6.31
C THR A 154 -5.73 -0.64 -7.41
N ILE A 155 -4.72 -0.82 -8.26
CA ILE A 155 -4.34 0.11 -9.33
C ILE A 155 -4.74 -0.47 -10.70
N ASP A 156 -5.31 0.37 -11.54
CA ASP A 156 -5.56 0.04 -12.95
C ASP A 156 -4.28 0.22 -13.76
N ALA A 157 -3.82 -0.85 -14.41
CA ALA A 157 -2.55 -0.89 -15.12
C ALA A 157 -2.47 0.06 -16.35
N GLY A 158 -3.62 0.50 -16.86
CA GLY A 158 -3.67 1.39 -18.03
C GLY A 158 -3.70 2.86 -17.68
N THR A 159 -4.27 3.21 -16.53
CA THR A 159 -4.49 4.60 -16.13
C THR A 159 -3.69 5.02 -14.90
N GLU A 160 -3.02 4.07 -14.24
CA GLU A 160 -2.24 4.26 -13.00
C GLU A 160 -3.04 4.87 -11.83
N VAL A 161 -4.37 4.88 -11.93
CA VAL A 161 -5.27 5.30 -10.84
C VAL A 161 -5.87 4.09 -10.14
N PHE A 162 -6.47 4.31 -9.00
CA PHE A 162 -7.18 3.23 -8.30
C PHE A 162 -8.25 2.60 -9.18
N ASN A 163 -8.26 1.28 -9.25
CA ASN A 163 -9.27 0.58 -10.01
C ASN A 163 -10.68 0.82 -9.43
N ARG A 164 -11.70 0.65 -10.28
CA ARG A 164 -13.10 0.91 -9.94
C ARG A 164 -13.53 0.16 -8.66
N ARG A 165 -13.10 -1.07 -8.48
CA ARG A 165 -13.45 -1.88 -7.31
C ARG A 165 -12.94 -1.26 -6.02
N TYR A 166 -11.66 -0.91 -5.98
CA TYR A 166 -11.05 -0.28 -4.80
C TYR A 166 -11.70 1.07 -4.48
N LEU A 167 -12.01 1.87 -5.51
CA LEU A 167 -12.71 3.15 -5.33
C LEU A 167 -14.08 2.95 -4.67
N PHE A 168 -14.89 2.03 -5.16
CA PHE A 168 -16.22 1.77 -4.59
C PHE A 168 -16.16 1.19 -3.17
N ASP A 169 -15.21 0.31 -2.88
CA ASP A 169 -15.03 -0.24 -1.54
C ASP A 169 -14.56 0.82 -0.54
N THR A 170 -13.74 1.77 -1.00
CA THR A 170 -13.30 2.91 -0.20
C THR A 170 -14.43 3.89 0.05
N LEU A 171 -15.23 4.23 -0.97
CA LEU A 171 -16.40 5.09 -0.84
C LEU A 171 -17.46 4.49 0.10
N ARG A 172 -17.69 3.17 0.04
CA ARG A 172 -18.61 2.48 0.97
C ARG A 172 -18.14 2.60 2.42
N ARG A 173 -16.85 2.41 2.67
CA ARG A 173 -16.25 2.56 4.01
C ARG A 173 -16.37 3.99 4.52
N LEU A 174 -16.05 4.98 3.70
CA LEU A 174 -16.21 6.39 4.05
C LEU A 174 -17.65 6.74 4.37
N ARG A 175 -18.59 6.26 3.57
CA ARG A 175 -20.02 6.47 3.82
C ARG A 175 -20.46 5.87 5.16
N ALA A 176 -20.07 4.64 5.47
CA ALA A 176 -20.39 4.00 6.74
C ALA A 176 -19.80 4.78 7.94
N THR A 177 -18.60 5.35 7.78
CA THR A 177 -17.98 6.20 8.80
C THR A 177 -18.77 7.51 8.98
N TRP A 178 -19.24 8.13 7.90
CA TRP A 178 -20.07 9.34 7.94
C TRP A 178 -21.41 9.09 8.63
N GLU A 179 -22.10 8.02 8.26
CA GLU A 179 -23.37 7.64 8.89
C GLU A 179 -23.21 7.36 10.40
N ALA A 180 -22.08 6.76 10.81
CA ALA A 180 -21.78 6.52 12.22
C ALA A 180 -21.46 7.80 13.02
N VAL A 181 -20.96 8.85 12.35
CA VAL A 181 -20.70 10.17 12.96
C VAL A 181 -21.99 10.96 13.08
N ASP A 182 -22.84 10.96 12.04
CA ASP A 182 -24.10 11.70 12.00
C ASP A 182 -25.09 11.23 13.08
N HIS A 183 -25.14 9.93 13.35
CA HIS A 183 -25.95 9.37 14.45
C HIS A 183 -25.45 9.71 15.87
N ARG A 184 -24.30 10.31 16.02
CA ARG A 184 -23.77 10.70 17.34
C ARG A 184 -24.16 12.12 17.74
N TRP A 185 -24.76 12.90 16.82
CA TRP A 185 -25.13 14.31 17.03
C TRP A 185 -26.66 14.56 16.99
N ASN A 186 -27.46 13.51 16.84
CA ASN A 186 -28.90 13.49 17.03
C ASN A 186 -29.24 12.65 18.27
#